data_4a198c55a850b7047a9b6beb9555c90f
#
_entry.id   4a198c55a850b7047a9b6beb9555c90f
#
_cell.length_a   1.000
_cell.length_b   1.000
_cell.length_c   1.000
_cell.angle_alpha   90.00
_cell.angle_beta   90.00
_cell.angle_gamma   90.00
#
_symmetry.space_group_name_H-M   'P 1'
#
loop_
_entity.id
_entity.type
_entity.pdbx_description
1 polymer ?
#
loop_
_entity_poly.entity_id
_entity_poly.type
_entity_poly.pdbx_seq_one_letter_code
_entity_poly.pdbx_strand_id
1 'polypeptide(L)'
;MQSAQLTSWSSITIGVDTPNGKMYVTLMDDDEGCLSEVLIHAGKAGGAVHAWASSLSRIMTTALERGAGVNDLIRDMSLQTTSERTRNTVGDVTIRSGPDGVCFALMEYRRAKYRELREKLGGNDDDDGDTGYRAARMGY
;
A
#
# COMPACT_ATOMS: atom_id res chain seq x y z
N MET A 1 -14.86 22.53 -20.57
CA MET A 1 -14.54 22.03 -20.02
C MET A 1 -14.78 21.15 -19.48
N GLN A 2 -14.73 20.50 -19.31
CA GLN A 2 -14.88 19.73 -18.87
C GLN A 2 -14.81 19.24 -17.95
N SER A 3 -15.04 19.14 -17.93
CA SER A 3 -15.29 18.64 -16.86
C SER A 3 -14.61 17.53 -16.40
N ALA A 4 -13.66 17.26 -16.91
CA ALA A 4 -12.83 16.25 -16.51
C ALA A 4 -12.74 16.05 -15.05
N GLN A 5 -12.86 17.09 -14.43
CA GLN A 5 -12.89 17.07 -13.02
C GLN A 5 -13.90 16.11 -12.47
N LEU A 6 -14.78 15.71 -13.29
CA LEU A 6 -15.79 14.77 -12.87
C LEU A 6 -15.23 13.39 -12.69
N THR A 7 -14.01 13.20 -13.02
CA THR A 7 -13.40 11.90 -12.77
C THR A 7 -13.38 11.66 -11.27
N SER A 8 -14.08 10.68 -10.83
CA SER A 8 -14.10 10.33 -9.44
C SER A 8 -12.97 9.36 -9.19
N TRP A 9 -11.85 9.90 -8.78
CA TRP A 9 -10.73 9.10 -8.39
C TRP A 9 -10.96 8.66 -6.95
N SER A 10 -10.88 7.37 -6.71
CA SER A 10 -10.94 6.89 -5.35
C SER A 10 -9.54 6.85 -4.76
N SER A 11 -9.46 7.09 -3.47
CA SER A 11 -8.21 6.98 -2.75
C SER A 11 -8.44 6.31 -1.41
N ILE A 12 -7.43 5.64 -0.90
CA ILE A 12 -7.47 5.03 0.42
C ILE A 12 -6.16 5.37 1.11
N THR A 13 -6.24 5.75 2.38
CA THR A 13 -5.06 6.00 3.21
C THR A 13 -4.99 4.94 4.29
N ILE A 14 -3.86 4.27 4.37
CA ILE A 14 -3.63 3.19 5.33
C ILE A 14 -2.55 3.64 6.29
N GLY A 15 -2.87 3.66 7.59
CA GLY A 15 -1.91 3.95 8.64
C GLY A 15 -1.18 2.67 9.04
N VAL A 16 0.12 2.73 9.13
CA VAL A 16 0.97 1.58 9.46
C VAL A 16 1.97 1.98 10.52
N ASP A 17 2.06 1.20 11.58
CA ASP A 17 3.10 1.38 12.60
C ASP A 17 4.34 0.62 12.12
N THR A 18 5.47 1.33 12.05
CA THR A 18 6.74 0.76 11.58
C THR A 18 7.85 1.01 12.59
N PRO A 19 8.99 0.33 12.48
CA PRO A 19 10.15 0.64 13.33
C PRO A 19 10.61 2.10 13.21
N ASN A 20 10.25 2.79 12.13
CA ASN A 20 10.57 4.21 11.93
C ASN A 20 9.45 5.14 12.40
N GLY A 21 8.43 4.60 13.09
CA GLY A 21 7.30 5.36 13.56
C GLY A 21 6.06 5.19 12.69
N LYS A 22 5.07 6.01 12.96
CA LYS A 22 3.80 5.96 12.23
C LYS A 22 4.00 6.42 10.79
N MET A 23 3.43 5.67 9.87
CA MET A 23 3.50 5.97 8.45
C MET A 23 2.09 5.91 7.86
N TYR A 24 1.81 6.80 6.94
CA TYR A 24 0.54 6.81 6.21
C TYR A 24 0.83 6.63 4.74
N VAL A 25 0.18 5.65 4.14
CA VAL A 25 0.32 5.37 2.70
C VAL A 25 -1.01 5.66 2.04
N THR A 26 -1.03 6.61 1.12
CA THR A 26 -2.21 6.96 0.35
C THR A 26 -2.05 6.35 -1.04
N LEU A 27 -3.05 5.59 -1.45
CA LEU A 27 -3.06 4.89 -2.73
C LEU A 27 -4.25 5.45 -3.52
N MET A 28 -3.96 5.97 -4.70
CA MET A 28 -4.95 6.66 -5.53
C MET A 28 -5.13 5.93 -6.83
N ASP A 29 -6.39 5.70 -7.19
CA ASP A 29 -6.74 5.08 -8.46
C ASP A 29 -6.94 6.11 -9.55
N ASP A 30 -6.76 5.70 -10.79
CA ASP A 30 -7.18 6.49 -11.94
C ASP A 30 -8.69 6.26 -12.20
N ASP A 31 -9.20 6.86 -13.25
CA ASP A 31 -10.62 6.76 -13.61
C ASP A 31 -11.03 5.36 -14.07
N GLU A 32 -10.06 4.49 -14.35
CA GLU A 32 -10.32 3.10 -14.73
C GLU A 32 -10.24 2.15 -13.53
N GLY A 33 -9.96 2.68 -12.35
CA GLY A 33 -9.86 1.88 -11.14
C GLY A 33 -8.51 1.22 -10.94
N CYS A 34 -7.50 1.62 -11.68
CA CYS A 34 -6.14 1.09 -11.54
C CYS A 34 -5.30 2.00 -10.66
N LEU A 35 -4.43 1.42 -9.87
CA LEU A 35 -3.52 2.19 -9.03
C LEU A 35 -2.65 3.10 -9.91
N SER A 36 -2.66 4.40 -9.62
CA SER A 36 -1.93 5.40 -10.41
C SER A 36 -0.92 6.19 -9.61
N GLU A 37 -1.09 6.29 -8.30
CA GLU A 37 -0.21 7.10 -7.46
C GLU A 37 -0.10 6.52 -6.07
N VAL A 38 1.11 6.57 -5.51
CA VAL A 38 1.38 6.16 -4.14
C VAL A 38 2.06 7.32 -3.43
N LEU A 39 1.48 7.76 -2.32
CA LEU A 39 2.05 8.80 -1.49
C LEU A 39 2.38 8.21 -0.12
N ILE A 40 3.61 8.42 0.34
CA ILE A 40 4.06 7.91 1.63
C ILE A 40 4.43 9.08 2.52
N HIS A 41 3.75 9.19 3.65
CA HIS A 41 4.03 10.22 4.65
C HIS A 41 4.59 9.54 5.89
N ALA A 42 5.86 9.83 6.18
CA ALA A 42 6.54 9.27 7.35
C ALA A 42 7.63 10.23 7.79
N GLY A 43 7.84 10.30 9.09
CA GLY A 43 8.90 11.12 9.66
C GLY A 43 8.59 12.61 9.65
N LYS A 44 9.52 13.38 10.21
CA LYS A 44 9.41 14.83 10.25
C LYS A 44 10.02 15.44 9.00
N ALA A 45 9.46 16.55 8.51
CA ALA A 45 10.02 17.28 7.38
C ALA A 45 11.49 17.57 7.64
N GLY A 46 12.34 17.28 6.65
CA GLY A 46 13.79 17.46 6.78
C GLY A 46 14.53 16.27 7.41
N GLY A 47 13.81 15.28 7.91
CA GLY A 47 14.43 14.10 8.50
C GLY A 47 14.74 13.02 7.46
N ALA A 48 15.55 12.05 7.87
CA ALA A 48 15.98 10.97 6.98
C ALA A 48 14.80 10.11 6.53
N VAL A 49 13.88 9.79 7.45
CA VAL A 49 12.71 8.97 7.13
C VAL A 49 11.83 9.69 6.12
N HIS A 50 11.60 10.98 6.33
CA HIS A 50 10.82 11.79 5.39
C HIS A 50 11.48 11.81 4.00
N ALA A 51 12.78 11.92 3.94
CA ALA A 51 13.52 11.97 2.68
C ALA A 51 13.35 10.68 1.87
N TRP A 52 13.58 9.51 2.50
CA TRP A 52 13.44 8.26 1.76
C TRP A 52 11.98 7.99 1.39
N ALA A 53 11.03 8.34 2.27
CA ALA A 53 9.61 8.14 2.00
C ALA A 53 9.16 8.98 0.80
N SER A 54 9.59 10.23 0.73
CA SER A 54 9.28 11.10 -0.39
C SER A 54 9.87 10.58 -1.70
N SER A 55 11.12 10.12 -1.66
CA SER A 55 11.78 9.56 -2.84
C SER A 55 11.09 8.30 -3.31
N LEU A 56 10.75 7.41 -2.38
CA LEU A 56 10.07 6.17 -2.70
C LEU A 56 8.70 6.43 -3.31
N SER A 57 7.95 7.39 -2.77
CA SER A 57 6.67 7.80 -3.35
C SER A 57 6.79 8.17 -4.82
N ARG A 58 7.78 8.99 -5.13
CA ARG A 58 8.00 9.45 -6.51
C ARG A 58 8.40 8.31 -7.43
N ILE A 59 9.31 7.47 -6.97
CA ILE A 59 9.78 6.33 -7.76
C ILE A 59 8.64 5.36 -8.06
N MET A 60 7.83 5.06 -7.05
CA MET A 60 6.70 4.15 -7.22
C MET A 60 5.66 4.74 -8.19
N THR A 61 5.36 6.02 -8.05
CA THR A 61 4.41 6.68 -8.96
C THR A 61 4.95 6.69 -10.40
N THR A 62 6.25 6.96 -10.56
CA THR A 62 6.86 6.92 -11.89
C THR A 62 6.80 5.50 -12.47
N ALA A 63 7.04 4.49 -11.66
CA ALA A 63 6.94 3.10 -12.12
C ALA A 63 5.52 2.79 -12.62
N LEU A 64 4.51 3.23 -11.87
CA LEU A 64 3.11 3.04 -12.27
C LEU A 64 2.80 3.76 -13.59
N GLU A 65 3.30 4.99 -13.75
CA GLU A 65 3.14 5.74 -14.99
C GLU A 65 3.77 5.02 -16.19
N ARG A 66 4.77 4.22 -15.93
CA ARG A 66 5.51 3.47 -16.97
C ARG A 66 5.00 2.06 -17.16
N GLY A 67 3.89 1.71 -16.56
CA GLY A 67 3.23 0.44 -16.81
C GLY A 67 3.39 -0.62 -15.73
N ALA A 68 4.09 -0.33 -14.64
CA ALA A 68 4.14 -1.26 -13.52
C ALA A 68 2.77 -1.35 -12.88
N GLY A 69 2.43 -2.51 -12.35
CA GLY A 69 1.20 -2.72 -11.60
C GLY A 69 1.48 -2.90 -10.12
N VAL A 70 0.42 -3.00 -9.33
CA VAL A 70 0.54 -3.16 -7.88
C VAL A 70 1.36 -4.41 -7.52
N ASN A 71 1.22 -5.48 -8.29
CA ASN A 71 1.96 -6.71 -8.01
C ASN A 71 3.47 -6.54 -8.19
N ASP A 72 3.89 -5.72 -9.15
CA ASP A 72 5.31 -5.41 -9.33
C ASP A 72 5.87 -4.69 -8.12
N LEU A 73 5.12 -3.71 -7.60
CA LEU A 73 5.54 -2.94 -6.43
C LEU A 73 5.61 -3.83 -5.19
N ILE A 74 4.62 -4.69 -5.00
CA ILE A 74 4.59 -5.63 -3.88
C ILE A 74 5.81 -6.52 -3.90
N ARG A 75 6.13 -7.09 -5.07
CA ARG A 75 7.29 -7.97 -5.23
C ARG A 75 8.57 -7.26 -4.84
N ASP A 76 8.75 -6.03 -5.32
CA ASP A 76 9.98 -5.30 -5.10
C ASP A 76 10.16 -4.86 -3.65
N MET A 77 9.05 -4.64 -2.93
CA MET A 77 9.11 -4.20 -1.54
C MET A 77 9.12 -5.35 -0.53
N SER A 78 8.76 -6.55 -0.93
CA SER A 78 8.43 -7.64 -0.01
C SER A 78 9.62 -8.20 0.78
N LEU A 79 10.85 -8.00 0.31
CA LEU A 79 12.04 -8.57 0.95
C LEU A 79 12.87 -7.53 1.69
N GLN A 80 12.37 -6.31 1.81
CA GLN A 80 13.10 -5.22 2.45
C GLN A 80 12.82 -5.20 3.94
N THR A 81 13.63 -5.92 4.71
CA THR A 81 13.42 -6.03 6.16
C THR A 81 14.69 -5.65 6.92
N THR A 82 14.50 -5.33 8.20
CA THR A 82 15.61 -5.09 9.13
C THR A 82 15.47 -6.05 10.32
N SER A 83 16.38 -5.96 11.28
CA SER A 83 16.26 -6.72 12.51
C SER A 83 15.19 -6.16 13.45
N GLU A 84 14.75 -4.94 13.23
CA GLU A 84 13.73 -4.30 14.04
C GLU A 84 12.35 -4.85 13.74
N ARG A 85 11.46 -4.74 14.69
CA ARG A 85 10.09 -5.24 14.57
C ARG A 85 9.12 -4.26 15.20
N THR A 86 7.97 -4.09 14.58
CA THR A 86 6.87 -3.33 15.16
C THR A 86 5.58 -4.09 14.87
N ARG A 87 4.82 -4.35 15.90
CA ARG A 87 3.54 -5.01 15.71
C ARG A 87 2.50 -3.96 15.35
N ASN A 88 1.89 -4.13 14.20
CA ASN A 88 0.82 -3.25 13.76
C ASN A 88 -0.49 -3.75 14.37
N THR A 89 -1.15 -2.90 15.17
CA THR A 89 -2.40 -3.27 15.83
C THR A 89 -3.55 -3.42 14.85
N VAL A 90 -3.47 -2.74 13.72
CA VAL A 90 -4.47 -2.90 12.67
C VAL A 90 -4.11 -4.13 11.86
N GLY A 91 -4.91 -5.20 11.96
CA GLY A 91 -4.66 -6.43 11.25
C GLY A 91 -3.71 -7.40 11.93
N ASP A 92 -3.19 -7.05 13.10
CA ASP A 92 -2.34 -7.94 13.91
C ASP A 92 -1.14 -8.49 13.12
N VAL A 93 -0.42 -7.61 12.45
CA VAL A 93 0.68 -7.97 11.54
C VAL A 93 1.99 -7.36 12.04
N THR A 94 3.07 -8.10 11.93
CA THR A 94 4.41 -7.63 12.30
C THR A 94 5.04 -6.91 11.10
N ILE A 95 5.47 -5.67 11.34
CA ILE A 95 6.13 -4.84 10.33
C ILE A 95 7.62 -4.77 10.67
N ARG A 96 8.46 -5.07 9.70
CA ARG A 96 9.90 -5.24 9.90
C ARG A 96 10.75 -4.06 9.43
N SER A 97 10.18 -3.14 8.66
CA SER A 97 10.88 -1.96 8.17
C SER A 97 9.86 -0.98 7.60
N GLY A 98 10.29 0.23 7.26
CA GLY A 98 9.46 1.17 6.53
C GLY A 98 8.99 0.60 5.19
N PRO A 99 9.91 0.14 4.33
CA PRO A 99 9.50 -0.50 3.08
C PRO A 99 8.56 -1.70 3.26
N ASP A 100 8.77 -2.49 4.32
CA ASP A 100 7.87 -3.59 4.64
C ASP A 100 6.46 -3.09 4.96
N GLY A 101 6.36 -1.94 5.63
CA GLY A 101 5.08 -1.29 5.89
C GLY A 101 4.40 -0.81 4.62
N VAL A 102 5.17 -0.32 3.66
CA VAL A 102 4.62 0.06 2.34
C VAL A 102 4.08 -1.17 1.64
N CYS A 103 4.82 -2.28 1.69
CA CYS A 103 4.36 -3.54 1.13
C CYS A 103 3.03 -3.97 1.76
N PHE A 104 2.92 -3.88 3.08
CA PHE A 104 1.68 -4.19 3.79
C PHE A 104 0.52 -3.33 3.26
N ALA A 105 0.74 -2.03 3.10
CA ALA A 105 -0.29 -1.13 2.60
C ALA A 105 -0.73 -1.48 1.18
N LEU A 106 0.22 -1.82 0.31
CA LEU A 106 -0.08 -2.26 -1.05
C LEU A 106 -0.91 -3.54 -1.06
N MET A 107 -0.60 -4.47 -0.18
CA MET A 107 -1.36 -5.72 -0.08
C MET A 107 -2.77 -5.47 0.43
N GLU A 108 -2.93 -4.58 1.41
CA GLU A 108 -4.25 -4.21 1.91
C GLU A 108 -5.08 -3.52 0.81
N TYR A 109 -4.45 -2.66 0.01
CA TYR A 109 -5.09 -2.05 -1.14
C TYR A 109 -5.56 -3.12 -2.14
N ARG A 110 -4.67 -4.05 -2.49
CA ARG A 110 -4.99 -5.12 -3.44
C ARG A 110 -6.16 -5.96 -2.92
N ARG A 111 -6.14 -6.28 -1.63
CA ARG A 111 -7.22 -7.05 -1.02
C ARG A 111 -8.55 -6.32 -1.07
N ALA A 112 -8.54 -5.01 -0.80
CA ALA A 112 -9.75 -4.18 -0.86
C ALA A 112 -10.31 -4.13 -2.29
N LYS A 113 -9.44 -4.00 -3.29
CA LYS A 113 -9.86 -3.99 -4.69
C LYS A 113 -10.42 -5.34 -5.11
N TYR A 114 -9.80 -6.42 -4.68
CA TYR A 114 -10.29 -7.76 -4.96
C TYR A 114 -11.69 -7.97 -4.38
N ARG A 115 -11.90 -7.53 -3.15
CA ARG A 115 -13.20 -7.63 -2.50
C ARG A 115 -14.26 -6.81 -3.24
N GLU A 116 -13.93 -5.57 -3.62
CA GLU A 116 -14.82 -4.71 -4.38
C GLU A 116 -15.23 -5.37 -5.69
N LEU A 117 -14.28 -5.95 -6.41
CA LEU A 117 -14.56 -6.64 -7.66
C LEU A 117 -15.48 -7.85 -7.45
N ARG A 118 -15.24 -8.62 -6.39
CA ARG A 118 -16.08 -9.77 -6.08
C ARG A 118 -17.51 -9.36 -5.76
N GLU A 119 -17.68 -8.28 -5.01
CA GLU A 119 -19.01 -7.77 -4.72
C GLU A 119 -19.76 -7.40 -5.99
N LYS A 120 -19.07 -6.72 -6.91
CA LYS A 120 -19.66 -6.33 -8.21
C LYS A 120 -20.06 -7.54 -9.04
N LEU A 121 -19.35 -8.67 -8.90
CA LEU A 121 -19.64 -9.88 -9.62
C LEU A 121 -20.59 -10.82 -8.88
N GLY A 122 -21.11 -10.39 -7.71
CA GLY A 122 -21.99 -11.22 -6.90
C GLY A 122 -21.28 -12.33 -6.16
N GLY A 123 -19.99 -12.18 -5.92
CA GLY A 123 -19.21 -13.18 -5.21
C GLY A 123 -19.46 -13.19 -3.72
N ASN A 124 -18.91 -14.22 -3.06
CA ASN A 124 -19.03 -14.44 -1.65
C ASN A 124 -17.86 -13.77 -0.90
N ASP A 125 -18.12 -13.22 0.26
CA ASP A 125 -17.14 -12.47 1.04
C ASP A 125 -16.13 -13.35 1.81
N ASP A 126 -16.31 -14.66 1.79
CA ASP A 126 -15.51 -15.56 2.63
C ASP A 126 -14.08 -15.76 2.13
N ASP A 127 -13.78 -15.38 0.89
CA ASP A 127 -12.45 -15.53 0.32
C ASP A 127 -11.91 -14.16 -0.06
N ASP A 128 -10.97 -13.66 0.72
CA ASP A 128 -10.34 -12.38 0.45
C ASP A 128 -9.16 -12.48 -0.52
N GLY A 129 -8.87 -13.69 -0.98
CA GLY A 129 -7.84 -13.90 -1.98
C GLY A 129 -6.40 -13.75 -1.49
N ASP A 130 -6.20 -13.59 -0.21
CA ASP A 130 -4.86 -13.25 0.30
C ASP A 130 -4.54 -13.84 1.66
N THR A 131 -5.13 -14.97 2.01
CA THR A 131 -4.94 -15.58 3.32
C THR A 131 -3.49 -16.00 3.57
N GLY A 132 -2.81 -16.50 2.56
CA GLY A 132 -1.43 -16.97 2.69
C GLY A 132 -0.48 -15.84 3.08
N TYR A 133 -0.64 -14.68 2.48
CA TYR A 133 0.18 -13.52 2.80
C TYR A 133 -0.04 -13.08 4.24
N ARG A 134 -1.30 -12.97 4.66
CA ARG A 134 -1.59 -12.51 6.01
C ARG A 134 -1.04 -13.49 7.05
N ALA A 135 -1.16 -14.79 6.81
CA ALA A 135 -0.59 -15.79 7.70
C ALA A 135 0.92 -15.63 7.81
N ALA A 136 1.62 -15.44 6.70
CA ALA A 136 3.07 -15.25 6.71
C ALA A 136 3.48 -13.97 7.45
N ARG A 137 2.66 -12.93 7.40
CA ARG A 137 2.95 -11.65 8.06
C ARG A 137 2.61 -11.64 9.55
N MET A 138 1.94 -12.63 10.04
CA MET A 138 1.54 -12.69 11.46
C MET A 138 2.68 -13.13 12.39
N GLY A 139 3.89 -13.28 11.89
CA GLY A 139 5.04 -13.55 12.72
C GLY A 139 5.43 -15.00 12.84
N TYR A 140 4.93 -15.82 11.99
CA TYR A 140 5.25 -17.24 11.96
C TYR A 140 6.39 -17.55 11.01
#